data_b29c9508509c859d7421ab9a1708c0c5
#
_entry.id   b29c9508509c859d7421ab9a1708c0c5
#
_cell.length_a   1.000
_cell.length_b   1.000
_cell.length_c   1.000
_cell.angle_alpha   90.00
_cell.angle_beta   90.00
_cell.angle_gamma   90.00
#
_symmetry.space_group_name_H-M   'P 1'
#
loop_
_entity.id
_entity.type
_entity.pdbx_description
1 polymer ?
#
loop_
_entity_poly.entity_id
_entity_poly.type
_entity_poly.pdbx_seq_one_letter_code
_entity_poly.pdbx_strand_id
1 'polypeptide(L)'
;MLTAVAVLLTGCGGSAAEGDKKAPEPEGVVTEAEAAKIVDRYVSVNNRANKTNDGKLLSTVEGGALLEQSQAGYKADADLSKKEQAASAEPFSYVDRTYLIPRKGKATWFAVKTRTKDKEGTSKYPQLIVFDRDKGKGKAKGEWKNVASVSLVDDEKKTVPLAKDKDGFVRVPADGSGSAGSSAAGVAELSTSLADLYTIRGPLSSSEFADTKAARSVHEIPKEVGKDLGERATAQFKEGESEHEKAYTFRTRDKGTYAVFNTAVDVDQQVIADNLEMVPGPNLHPFVGKKPSKGFSLHWLHQSSAVLPAHGKPQLLDYEVELTGVRRLHHASGAT
;
A
#
# COMPACT_ATOMS: atom_id res chain seq x y z
N MET A 1 17.20 54.10 79.96
CA MET A 1 17.33 54.84 78.71
C MET A 1 17.56 53.82 77.56
N LEU A 2 16.52 53.47 76.87
CA LEU A 2 16.61 52.52 75.77
C LEU A 2 16.08 53.27 74.53
N THR A 3 16.94 53.38 73.53
CA THR A 3 16.65 54.03 72.24
C THR A 3 16.20 52.95 71.30
N ALA A 4 14.98 52.98 70.78
CA ALA A 4 14.45 52.09 69.79
C ALA A 4 14.83 52.63 68.38
N VAL A 5 15.48 51.80 67.57
CA VAL A 5 15.78 52.06 66.15
C VAL A 5 14.73 51.31 65.31
N ALA A 6 13.92 52.03 64.59
CA ALA A 6 12.97 51.51 63.62
C ALA A 6 13.70 51.31 62.28
N VAL A 7 13.75 50.11 61.80
CA VAL A 7 14.25 49.79 60.48
C VAL A 7 13.08 49.68 59.51
N LEU A 8 13.01 50.59 58.55
CA LEU A 8 12.09 50.56 57.43
C LEU A 8 12.62 49.62 56.37
N LEU A 9 11.98 48.45 56.18
CA LEU A 9 12.21 47.55 55.09
C LEU A 9 11.43 47.99 53.84
N THR A 10 12.09 48.64 52.90
CA THR A 10 11.55 48.87 51.56
C THR A 10 11.60 47.55 50.79
N GLY A 11 10.43 46.97 50.57
CA GLY A 11 10.29 45.80 49.71
C GLY A 11 10.51 46.16 48.23
N CYS A 12 11.61 45.76 47.66
CA CYS A 12 11.74 45.69 46.20
C CYS A 12 10.87 44.54 45.69
N GLY A 13 9.83 44.89 44.94
CA GLY A 13 9.07 43.92 44.15
C GLY A 13 9.94 43.30 43.06
N GLY A 14 10.40 42.06 43.31
CA GLY A 14 11.02 41.25 42.29
C GLY A 14 9.93 40.80 41.32
N SER A 15 9.94 41.33 40.10
CA SER A 15 9.25 40.73 38.95
C SER A 15 9.78 39.33 38.78
N ALA A 16 8.94 38.33 39.10
CA ALA A 16 9.21 36.98 38.71
C ALA A 16 9.35 36.95 37.19
N ALA A 17 10.57 36.72 36.70
CA ALA A 17 10.78 36.41 35.30
C ALA A 17 9.94 35.19 35.00
N GLU A 18 8.88 35.36 34.19
CA GLU A 18 8.24 34.25 33.50
C GLU A 18 9.35 33.51 32.72
N GLY A 19 9.77 32.40 33.28
CA GLY A 19 10.70 31.53 32.57
C GLY A 19 10.08 31.17 31.23
N ASP A 20 10.75 31.58 30.17
CA ASP A 20 10.44 31.16 28.81
C ASP A 20 10.23 29.64 28.83
N LYS A 21 8.98 29.20 28.86
CA LYS A 21 8.60 27.81 28.62
C LYS A 21 8.95 27.55 27.17
N LYS A 22 10.18 27.05 26.93
CA LYS A 22 10.61 26.57 25.62
C LYS A 22 9.48 25.72 25.04
N ALA A 23 8.95 26.11 23.89
CA ALA A 23 7.90 25.35 23.22
C ALA A 23 8.37 23.88 23.11
N PRO A 24 7.51 22.92 23.36
CA PRO A 24 7.89 21.50 23.28
C PRO A 24 8.48 21.23 21.91
N GLU A 25 9.58 20.48 21.88
CA GLU A 25 10.20 20.10 20.62
C GLU A 25 9.21 19.30 19.77
N PRO A 26 9.14 19.59 18.46
CA PRO A 26 8.20 18.89 17.59
C PRO A 26 8.52 17.39 17.54
N GLU A 27 7.49 16.56 17.75
CA GLU A 27 7.59 15.12 17.78
C GLU A 27 7.01 14.49 16.53
N GLY A 28 7.63 13.41 16.05
CA GLY A 28 7.08 12.51 15.03
C GLY A 28 6.10 11.48 15.62
N VAL A 29 5.40 10.75 14.77
CA VAL A 29 4.54 9.61 15.18
C VAL A 29 5.35 8.47 15.79
N VAL A 30 6.62 8.39 15.43
CA VAL A 30 7.70 7.55 16.01
C VAL A 30 9.00 8.35 15.95
N THR A 31 9.99 7.94 16.74
CA THR A 31 11.37 8.37 16.55
C THR A 31 12.04 7.56 15.42
N GLU A 32 13.10 8.07 14.83
CA GLU A 32 13.86 7.34 13.80
C GLU A 32 14.46 6.03 14.34
N ALA A 33 14.91 6.02 15.59
CA ALA A 33 15.43 4.81 16.26
C ALA A 33 14.33 3.75 16.49
N GLU A 34 13.11 4.16 16.81
CA GLU A 34 11.96 3.23 16.91
C GLU A 34 11.57 2.71 15.53
N ALA A 35 11.50 3.58 14.51
CA ALA A 35 11.23 3.17 13.14
C ALA A 35 12.24 2.14 12.63
N ALA A 36 13.54 2.34 12.93
CA ALA A 36 14.60 1.38 12.58
C ALA A 36 14.33 -0.01 13.19
N LYS A 37 14.02 -0.08 14.50
CA LYS A 37 13.69 -1.34 15.17
C LYS A 37 12.44 -2.02 14.60
N ILE A 38 11.42 -1.25 14.22
CA ILE A 38 10.19 -1.77 13.58
C ILE A 38 10.53 -2.43 12.25
N VAL A 39 11.32 -1.75 11.40
CA VAL A 39 11.77 -2.27 10.10
C VAL A 39 12.63 -3.53 10.27
N ASP A 40 13.57 -3.55 11.22
CA ASP A 40 14.43 -4.71 11.48
C ASP A 40 13.61 -5.91 11.97
N ARG A 41 12.61 -5.68 12.85
CA ARG A 41 11.67 -6.73 13.27
C ARG A 41 10.89 -7.28 12.09
N TYR A 42 10.38 -6.39 11.22
CA TYR A 42 9.65 -6.77 10.01
C TYR A 42 10.50 -7.70 9.14
N VAL A 43 11.69 -7.27 8.74
CA VAL A 43 12.59 -8.06 7.86
C VAL A 43 12.91 -9.43 8.50
N SER A 44 13.25 -9.45 9.79
CA SER A 44 13.59 -10.69 10.49
C SER A 44 12.42 -11.67 10.55
N VAL A 45 11.20 -11.19 10.83
CA VAL A 45 10.02 -12.05 10.95
C VAL A 45 9.52 -12.48 9.57
N ASN A 46 9.48 -11.56 8.59
CA ASN A 46 9.07 -11.85 7.23
C ASN A 46 9.97 -12.95 6.60
N ASN A 47 11.29 -12.81 6.66
CA ASN A 47 12.21 -13.84 6.16
C ASN A 47 12.00 -15.22 6.81
N ARG A 48 11.62 -15.27 8.09
CA ARG A 48 11.29 -16.55 8.74
C ARG A 48 9.95 -17.09 8.27
N ALA A 49 8.95 -16.22 8.09
CA ALA A 49 7.63 -16.61 7.61
C ALA A 49 7.71 -17.13 6.16
N ASN A 50 8.44 -16.44 5.27
CA ASN A 50 8.65 -16.84 3.88
C ASN A 50 9.30 -18.21 3.77
N LYS A 51 10.25 -18.53 4.66
CA LYS A 51 10.96 -19.84 4.63
C LYS A 51 10.03 -21.04 4.79
N THR A 52 8.88 -20.86 5.41
CA THR A 52 7.93 -21.94 5.72
C THR A 52 6.50 -21.64 5.30
N ASN A 53 6.27 -20.55 4.56
CA ASN A 53 4.96 -20.04 4.15
C ASN A 53 4.01 -19.89 5.38
N ASP A 54 4.57 -19.40 6.52
CA ASP A 54 3.82 -19.23 7.77
C ASP A 54 3.04 -17.91 7.78
N GLY A 55 1.84 -17.91 7.20
CA GLY A 55 0.95 -16.75 7.15
C GLY A 55 0.51 -16.25 8.54
N LYS A 56 0.52 -17.12 9.58
CA LYS A 56 0.22 -16.70 10.96
C LYS A 56 1.40 -15.91 11.56
N LEU A 57 2.62 -16.37 11.35
CA LEU A 57 3.80 -15.62 11.75
C LEU A 57 3.89 -14.30 11.00
N LEU A 58 3.66 -14.31 9.67
CA LEU A 58 3.65 -13.12 8.83
C LEU A 58 2.66 -12.07 9.33
N SER A 59 1.43 -12.47 9.71
CA SER A 59 0.39 -11.58 10.22
C SER A 59 0.77 -10.82 11.50
N THR A 60 1.88 -11.19 12.17
CA THR A 60 2.42 -10.43 13.31
C THR A 60 3.19 -9.17 12.90
N VAL A 61 3.56 -9.04 11.62
CA VAL A 61 4.35 -7.92 11.08
C VAL A 61 3.80 -7.33 9.79
N GLU A 62 2.87 -8.00 9.13
CA GLU A 62 2.12 -7.48 7.98
C GLU A 62 0.65 -7.26 8.33
N GLY A 63 0.00 -6.37 7.57
CA GLY A 63 -1.42 -6.07 7.68
C GLY A 63 -1.98 -5.48 6.38
N GLY A 64 -3.28 -5.25 6.37
CA GLY A 64 -3.95 -4.66 5.20
C GLY A 64 -3.82 -5.51 3.94
N ALA A 65 -3.85 -4.86 2.79
CA ALA A 65 -3.75 -5.50 1.48
C ALA A 65 -2.45 -6.29 1.29
N LEU A 66 -1.33 -5.81 1.85
CA LEU A 66 -0.04 -6.50 1.74
C LEU A 66 -0.10 -7.91 2.36
N LEU A 67 -0.70 -8.03 3.56
CA LEU A 67 -0.84 -9.34 4.20
C LEU A 67 -1.72 -10.28 3.38
N GLU A 68 -2.82 -9.77 2.83
CA GLU A 68 -3.73 -10.56 2.00
C GLU A 68 -3.02 -11.07 0.73
N GLN A 69 -2.30 -10.21 0.04
CA GLN A 69 -1.48 -10.57 -1.13
C GLN A 69 -0.40 -11.60 -0.76
N SER A 70 0.35 -11.37 0.32
CA SER A 70 1.40 -12.28 0.77
C SER A 70 0.86 -13.68 1.14
N GLN A 71 -0.29 -13.73 1.82
CA GLN A 71 -0.95 -15.00 2.16
C GLN A 71 -1.49 -15.72 0.93
N ALA A 72 -1.98 -14.99 -0.06
CA ALA A 72 -2.39 -15.56 -1.35
C ALA A 72 -1.18 -16.13 -2.10
N GLY A 73 -0.05 -15.42 -2.13
CA GLY A 73 1.22 -15.91 -2.64
C GLY A 73 1.67 -17.21 -1.97
N TYR A 74 1.64 -17.28 -0.63
CA TYR A 74 1.96 -18.53 0.09
C TYR A 74 1.02 -19.69 -0.28
N LYS A 75 -0.25 -19.39 -0.52
CA LYS A 75 -1.21 -20.40 -0.98
C LYS A 75 -0.89 -20.86 -2.40
N ALA A 76 -0.53 -19.95 -3.29
CA ALA A 76 -0.12 -20.27 -4.65
C ALA A 76 1.19 -21.07 -4.68
N ASP A 77 2.14 -20.75 -3.81
CA ASP A 77 3.43 -21.44 -3.69
C ASP A 77 3.30 -22.93 -3.29
N ALA A 78 2.18 -23.32 -2.65
CA ALA A 78 1.97 -24.69 -2.21
C ALA A 78 2.02 -25.73 -3.36
N ASP A 79 1.66 -25.34 -4.58
CA ASP A 79 1.68 -26.20 -5.78
C ASP A 79 2.99 -26.08 -6.60
N LEU A 80 3.92 -25.20 -6.19
CA LEU A 80 5.22 -25.05 -6.83
C LEU A 80 6.17 -26.19 -6.48
N SER A 81 7.16 -26.44 -7.34
CA SER A 81 8.26 -27.35 -7.04
C SER A 81 9.08 -26.83 -5.83
N LYS A 82 9.76 -27.74 -5.12
CA LYS A 82 10.64 -27.36 -4.00
C LYS A 82 11.71 -26.35 -4.37
N LYS A 83 12.17 -26.35 -5.63
CA LYS A 83 13.16 -25.38 -6.12
C LYS A 83 12.55 -23.98 -6.24
N GLU A 84 11.33 -23.88 -6.77
CA GLU A 84 10.60 -22.63 -6.90
C GLU A 84 10.21 -22.07 -5.52
N GLN A 85 9.69 -22.91 -4.61
CA GLN A 85 9.43 -22.54 -3.23
C GLN A 85 10.68 -22.01 -2.51
N ALA A 86 11.85 -22.62 -2.74
CA ALA A 86 13.10 -22.14 -2.18
C ALA A 86 13.53 -20.79 -2.76
N ALA A 87 13.19 -20.50 -4.02
CA ALA A 87 13.45 -19.19 -4.64
C ALA A 87 12.54 -18.10 -4.06
N SER A 88 11.24 -18.39 -3.87
CA SER A 88 10.29 -17.48 -3.22
C SER A 88 10.66 -17.20 -1.74
N ALA A 89 11.32 -18.16 -1.08
CA ALA A 89 11.76 -18.06 0.32
C ALA A 89 13.12 -17.38 0.51
N GLU A 90 13.71 -16.80 -0.54
CA GLU A 90 15.03 -16.17 -0.47
C GLU A 90 15.02 -14.98 0.51
N PRO A 91 15.96 -14.95 1.48
CA PRO A 91 15.99 -13.87 2.44
C PRO A 91 16.43 -12.55 1.80
N PHE A 92 15.81 -11.47 2.25
CA PHE A 92 16.15 -10.12 1.84
C PHE A 92 16.48 -9.22 3.04
N SER A 93 17.04 -8.06 2.74
CA SER A 93 17.22 -6.95 3.67
C SER A 93 16.87 -5.62 3.02
N TYR A 94 16.56 -4.61 3.82
CA TYR A 94 16.38 -3.24 3.35
C TYR A 94 17.65 -2.43 3.63
N VAL A 95 18.15 -1.78 2.58
CA VAL A 95 19.35 -0.93 2.60
C VAL A 95 19.01 0.50 2.17
N ASP A 96 19.90 1.46 2.41
CA ASP A 96 19.73 2.89 2.04
C ASP A 96 18.43 3.49 2.59
N ARG A 97 18.11 3.18 3.83
CA ARG A 97 16.87 3.59 4.49
C ARG A 97 16.82 5.09 4.72
N THR A 98 15.73 5.73 4.32
CA THR A 98 15.37 7.09 4.68
C THR A 98 14.00 7.07 5.31
N TYR A 99 13.92 7.45 6.58
CA TYR A 99 12.66 7.46 7.32
C TYR A 99 11.84 8.70 6.96
N LEU A 100 10.57 8.47 6.63
CA LEU A 100 9.58 9.46 6.25
C LEU A 100 8.52 9.50 7.35
N ILE A 101 8.84 10.22 8.41
CA ILE A 101 8.05 10.26 9.64
C ILE A 101 7.17 11.51 9.62
N PRO A 102 5.82 11.36 9.64
CA PRO A 102 4.91 12.49 9.84
C PRO A 102 4.98 13.04 11.27
N ARG A 103 4.56 14.29 11.45
CA ARG A 103 4.38 14.86 12.79
C ARG A 103 3.30 14.11 13.57
N LYS A 104 3.51 13.96 14.86
CA LYS A 104 2.54 13.42 15.81
C LYS A 104 1.19 14.13 15.68
N GLY A 105 0.11 13.38 15.60
CA GLY A 105 -1.25 13.89 15.40
C GLY A 105 -1.59 14.24 13.94
N LYS A 106 -0.67 14.07 12.97
CA LYS A 106 -0.95 14.29 11.55
C LYS A 106 -1.17 12.99 10.78
N ALA A 107 -0.67 11.86 11.29
CA ALA A 107 -0.88 10.53 10.74
C ALA A 107 -0.80 9.49 11.86
N THR A 108 -1.23 8.26 11.57
CA THR A 108 -1.08 7.08 12.43
C THR A 108 -0.01 6.13 11.92
N TRP A 109 0.65 6.49 10.82
CA TRP A 109 1.58 5.68 10.04
C TRP A 109 2.90 6.44 9.81
N PHE A 110 3.94 5.72 9.44
CA PHE A 110 5.17 6.26 8.86
C PHE A 110 5.58 5.43 7.66
N ALA A 111 6.50 5.95 6.85
CA ALA A 111 7.04 5.21 5.73
C ALA A 111 8.57 5.23 5.70
N VAL A 112 9.14 4.32 4.92
CA VAL A 112 10.58 4.25 4.69
C VAL A 112 10.85 4.13 3.20
N LYS A 113 11.63 5.06 2.67
CA LYS A 113 12.25 4.89 1.37
C LYS A 113 13.46 3.97 1.54
N THR A 114 13.54 2.90 0.76
CA THR A 114 14.59 1.90 0.87
C THR A 114 14.84 1.19 -0.46
N ARG A 115 15.89 0.38 -0.53
CA ARG A 115 16.12 -0.59 -1.60
C ARG A 115 16.20 -1.98 -0.99
N THR A 116 15.66 -2.96 -1.70
CA THR A 116 15.81 -4.37 -1.32
C THR A 116 17.19 -4.88 -1.72
N LYS A 117 17.80 -5.66 -0.85
CA LYS A 117 19.03 -6.39 -1.11
C LYS A 117 18.82 -7.86 -0.78
N ASP A 118 19.12 -8.72 -1.73
CA ASP A 118 19.09 -10.17 -1.65
C ASP A 118 20.41 -10.78 -2.17
N LYS A 119 20.43 -12.06 -2.51
CA LYS A 119 21.61 -12.75 -3.10
C LYS A 119 21.98 -12.25 -4.48
N GLU A 120 21.02 -11.73 -5.24
CA GLU A 120 21.23 -11.22 -6.61
C GLU A 120 21.82 -9.79 -6.59
N GLY A 121 21.74 -9.14 -5.44
CA GLY A 121 22.30 -7.80 -5.22
C GLY A 121 21.32 -6.81 -4.63
N THR A 122 21.53 -5.55 -4.90
CA THR A 122 20.66 -4.46 -4.42
C THR A 122 19.78 -3.98 -5.57
N SER A 123 18.47 -3.86 -5.32
CA SER A 123 17.52 -3.36 -6.30
C SER A 123 17.94 -2.00 -6.85
N LYS A 124 17.75 -1.78 -8.14
CA LYS A 124 18.18 -0.54 -8.81
C LYS A 124 17.39 0.67 -8.32
N TYR A 125 16.11 0.49 -8.09
CA TYR A 125 15.17 1.57 -7.78
C TYR A 125 14.68 1.49 -6.33
N PRO A 126 14.40 2.65 -5.71
CA PRO A 126 13.87 2.68 -4.36
C PRO A 126 12.39 2.27 -4.32
N GLN A 127 12.05 1.61 -3.22
CA GLN A 127 10.68 1.33 -2.81
C GLN A 127 10.26 2.25 -1.67
N LEU A 128 8.97 2.46 -1.54
CA LEU A 128 8.33 3.03 -0.38
C LEU A 128 7.59 1.91 0.37
N ILE A 129 7.99 1.66 1.60
CA ILE A 129 7.28 0.74 2.49
C ILE A 129 6.55 1.55 3.55
N VAL A 130 5.30 1.21 3.83
CA VAL A 130 4.43 1.93 4.76
C VAL A 130 4.13 1.06 5.97
N PHE A 131 4.37 1.60 7.16
CA PHE A 131 4.01 0.96 8.43
C PHE A 131 2.86 1.71 9.06
N ASP A 132 1.78 1.00 9.38
CA ASP A 132 0.63 1.55 10.10
C ASP A 132 0.38 0.76 11.38
N ARG A 133 -0.35 1.38 12.31
CA ARG A 133 -0.74 0.72 13.56
C ARG A 133 -1.94 -0.17 13.34
N ASP A 134 -1.83 -1.40 13.80
CA ASP A 134 -2.96 -2.32 13.82
C ASP A 134 -4.11 -1.74 14.66
N LYS A 135 -5.29 -1.61 14.03
CA LYS A 135 -6.53 -1.20 14.70
C LYS A 135 -7.26 -2.38 15.33
N GLY A 136 -6.75 -3.60 15.20
CA GLY A 136 -7.34 -4.85 15.67
C GLY A 136 -7.63 -4.87 17.16
N LYS A 137 -8.25 -5.95 17.62
CA LYS A 137 -8.62 -6.19 19.03
C LYS A 137 -7.51 -6.99 19.74
N GLY A 138 -7.40 -6.83 21.05
CA GLY A 138 -6.50 -7.64 21.88
C GLY A 138 -5.05 -7.15 21.96
N LYS A 139 -4.12 -8.08 22.15
CA LYS A 139 -2.69 -7.78 22.37
C LYS A 139 -1.98 -7.16 21.15
N ALA A 140 -2.46 -7.41 19.94
CA ALA A 140 -1.91 -6.86 18.70
C ALA A 140 -2.35 -5.40 18.44
N LYS A 141 -3.32 -4.88 19.19
CA LYS A 141 -3.79 -3.50 19.00
C LYS A 141 -2.68 -2.50 19.23
N GLY A 142 -2.42 -1.69 18.21
CA GLY A 142 -1.38 -0.66 18.23
C GLY A 142 0.02 -1.15 17.86
N GLU A 143 0.21 -2.43 17.51
CA GLU A 143 1.46 -2.91 16.93
C GLU A 143 1.65 -2.34 15.51
N TRP A 144 2.92 -2.09 15.17
CA TRP A 144 3.29 -1.62 13.85
C TRP A 144 3.38 -2.80 12.88
N LYS A 145 2.70 -2.66 11.73
CA LYS A 145 2.70 -3.62 10.64
C LYS A 145 3.05 -2.96 9.33
N ASN A 146 3.82 -3.62 8.50
CA ASN A 146 3.95 -3.22 7.10
C ASN A 146 2.63 -3.47 6.38
N VAL A 147 2.10 -2.45 5.74
CA VAL A 147 0.77 -2.49 5.09
C VAL A 147 0.83 -2.20 3.60
N ALA A 148 1.97 -1.70 3.11
CA ALA A 148 2.20 -1.47 1.69
C ALA A 148 3.69 -1.45 1.33
N SER A 149 3.99 -1.95 0.13
CA SER A 149 5.31 -1.87 -0.48
C SER A 149 5.12 -1.55 -1.97
N VAL A 150 5.50 -0.34 -2.39
CA VAL A 150 5.30 0.15 -3.77
C VAL A 150 6.55 0.85 -4.29
N SER A 151 6.66 0.98 -5.60
CA SER A 151 7.75 1.75 -6.22
C SER A 151 7.62 3.25 -5.91
N LEU A 152 8.76 3.93 -5.75
CA LEU A 152 8.85 5.38 -5.52
C LEU A 152 9.53 6.09 -6.71
N VAL A 153 9.34 5.59 -7.91
CA VAL A 153 9.89 6.22 -9.12
C VAL A 153 8.79 6.46 -10.15
N ASP A 154 8.98 7.50 -10.96
CA ASP A 154 8.14 7.81 -12.11
C ASP A 154 8.53 7.00 -13.36
N ASP A 155 7.85 7.23 -14.48
CA ASP A 155 8.13 6.59 -15.77
C ASP A 155 9.56 6.84 -16.27
N GLU A 156 10.17 7.96 -15.91
CA GLU A 156 11.56 8.31 -16.23
C GLU A 156 12.56 7.69 -15.24
N LYS A 157 12.09 6.88 -14.29
CA LYS A 157 12.88 6.25 -13.22
C LYS A 157 13.53 7.26 -12.26
N LYS A 158 12.93 8.43 -12.13
CA LYS A 158 13.30 9.43 -11.13
C LYS A 158 12.51 9.21 -9.85
N THR A 159 13.16 9.33 -8.70
CA THR A 159 12.48 9.25 -7.40
C THR A 159 11.53 10.43 -7.22
N VAL A 160 10.27 10.17 -6.89
CA VAL A 160 9.28 11.22 -6.58
C VAL A 160 9.75 12.04 -5.37
N PRO A 161 9.89 13.37 -5.51
CA PRO A 161 10.43 14.22 -4.46
C PRO A 161 9.36 14.55 -3.41
N LEU A 162 9.34 13.84 -2.28
CA LEU A 162 8.42 14.10 -1.19
C LEU A 162 8.84 15.34 -0.39
N ALA A 163 7.86 16.14 0.04
CA ALA A 163 8.10 17.37 0.78
C ALA A 163 8.32 17.09 2.27
N LYS A 164 9.30 17.78 2.86
CA LYS A 164 9.53 17.83 4.31
C LYS A 164 9.25 19.23 4.83
N ASP A 165 8.92 19.35 6.10
CA ASP A 165 8.85 20.64 6.75
C ASP A 165 10.23 21.11 7.27
N LYS A 166 10.27 22.24 7.96
CA LYS A 166 11.53 22.85 8.46
C LYS A 166 12.25 21.98 9.49
N ASP A 167 11.53 21.08 10.18
CA ASP A 167 12.07 20.22 11.23
C ASP A 167 12.35 18.80 10.70
N GLY A 168 12.22 18.57 9.38
CA GLY A 168 12.56 17.32 8.70
C GLY A 168 11.43 16.28 8.63
N PHE A 169 10.26 16.55 9.21
CA PHE A 169 9.12 15.65 9.13
C PHE A 169 8.50 15.66 7.73
N VAL A 170 8.09 14.48 7.23
CA VAL A 170 7.40 14.41 5.94
C VAL A 170 6.04 15.10 6.04
N ARG A 171 5.71 15.89 5.01
CA ARG A 171 4.42 16.56 4.93
C ARG A 171 3.35 15.61 4.43
N VAL A 172 2.25 15.55 5.17
CA VAL A 172 1.02 14.85 4.77
C VAL A 172 -0.08 15.88 4.50
N PRO A 173 -1.10 15.58 3.70
CA PRO A 173 -2.28 16.42 3.55
C PRO A 173 -2.92 16.77 4.89
N ALA A 174 -3.62 17.92 4.98
CA ALA A 174 -3.99 18.56 6.25
C ALA A 174 -4.94 17.73 7.14
N ASP A 175 -5.69 16.81 6.58
CA ASP A 175 -6.67 15.97 7.27
C ASP A 175 -6.18 14.57 7.65
N GLY A 176 -4.93 14.24 7.36
CA GLY A 176 -4.33 12.97 7.72
C GLY A 176 -4.98 11.72 7.10
N SER A 177 -6.15 11.88 6.50
CA SER A 177 -6.93 10.82 5.84
C SER A 177 -6.66 10.75 4.33
N GLY A 178 -5.90 11.69 3.81
CA GLY A 178 -5.72 11.86 2.37
C GLY A 178 -6.74 12.80 1.73
N SER A 179 -7.61 13.42 2.53
CA SER A 179 -8.51 14.45 2.06
C SER A 179 -8.01 15.85 2.43
N ALA A 180 -7.60 16.67 1.48
CA ALA A 180 -7.43 18.11 1.66
C ALA A 180 -7.45 18.85 0.32
N GLY A 181 -8.38 19.75 0.18
CA GLY A 181 -8.51 20.63 -0.98
C GLY A 181 -8.89 19.85 -2.25
N SER A 182 -8.66 20.43 -3.40
CA SER A 182 -9.01 19.83 -4.72
C SER A 182 -8.41 18.44 -5.01
N SER A 183 -7.52 17.94 -4.16
CA SER A 183 -6.94 16.59 -4.29
C SER A 183 -7.56 15.53 -3.37
N ALA A 184 -8.52 15.87 -2.50
CA ALA A 184 -9.15 14.91 -1.60
C ALA A 184 -10.12 13.98 -2.36
N ALA A 185 -10.98 14.56 -3.16
CA ALA A 185 -11.83 13.81 -4.07
C ALA A 185 -10.95 12.93 -4.98
N GLY A 186 -9.88 13.48 -5.55
CA GLY A 186 -8.98 12.74 -6.42
C GLY A 186 -8.31 11.51 -5.79
N VAL A 187 -7.94 11.52 -4.50
CA VAL A 187 -7.37 10.33 -3.83
C VAL A 187 -8.44 9.28 -3.58
N ALA A 188 -9.62 9.68 -3.15
CA ALA A 188 -10.74 8.75 -2.94
C ALA A 188 -11.18 8.04 -4.22
N GLU A 189 -11.05 8.71 -5.37
CA GLU A 189 -11.44 8.21 -6.69
C GLU A 189 -10.38 7.32 -7.35
N LEU A 190 -9.13 7.30 -6.85
CA LEU A 190 -8.03 6.55 -7.49
C LEU A 190 -8.32 5.06 -7.62
N SER A 191 -8.98 4.44 -6.64
CA SER A 191 -9.34 3.03 -6.67
C SER A 191 -10.30 2.73 -7.82
N THR A 192 -11.41 3.45 -7.88
CA THR A 192 -12.41 3.32 -8.95
C THR A 192 -11.80 3.67 -10.31
N SER A 193 -11.02 4.76 -10.41
CA SER A 193 -10.33 5.13 -11.65
C SER A 193 -9.37 4.05 -12.15
N LEU A 194 -8.71 3.30 -11.26
CA LEU A 194 -7.86 2.18 -11.65
C LEU A 194 -8.71 0.99 -12.12
N ALA A 195 -9.80 0.67 -11.44
CA ALA A 195 -10.73 -0.37 -11.87
C ALA A 195 -11.34 -0.06 -13.25
N ASP A 196 -11.61 1.22 -13.52
CA ASP A 196 -12.13 1.67 -14.82
C ASP A 196 -11.15 1.41 -15.97
N LEU A 197 -9.82 1.40 -15.75
CA LEU A 197 -8.85 1.06 -16.79
C LEU A 197 -9.09 -0.34 -17.38
N TYR A 198 -9.70 -1.26 -16.63
CA TYR A 198 -10.05 -2.60 -17.09
C TYR A 198 -11.32 -2.64 -17.96
N THR A 199 -12.16 -1.62 -17.89
CA THR A 199 -13.49 -1.59 -18.55
C THR A 199 -13.56 -0.64 -19.73
N ILE A 200 -12.63 0.31 -19.84
CA ILE A 200 -12.58 1.28 -20.94
C ILE A 200 -12.34 0.56 -22.26
N ARG A 201 -13.30 0.69 -23.20
CA ARG A 201 -13.21 0.12 -24.56
C ARG A 201 -12.56 1.07 -25.58
N GLY A 202 -12.25 2.29 -25.19
CA GLY A 202 -11.68 3.35 -26.02
C GLY A 202 -10.20 3.58 -25.77
N PRO A 203 -9.64 4.67 -26.32
CA PRO A 203 -8.26 5.05 -26.08
C PRO A 203 -8.06 5.44 -24.60
N LEU A 204 -6.86 5.20 -24.07
CA LEU A 204 -6.50 5.54 -22.70
C LEU A 204 -6.71 7.03 -22.36
N SER A 205 -6.69 7.91 -23.36
CA SER A 205 -6.97 9.34 -23.18
C SER A 205 -8.37 9.64 -22.62
N SER A 206 -9.32 8.70 -22.71
CA SER A 206 -10.65 8.82 -22.08
C SER A 206 -10.66 8.45 -20.61
N SER A 207 -9.59 7.85 -20.05
CA SER A 207 -9.49 7.54 -18.63
C SER A 207 -9.24 8.78 -17.77
N GLU A 208 -9.46 8.65 -16.47
CA GLU A 208 -9.08 9.67 -15.48
C GLU A 208 -7.57 9.75 -15.29
N PHE A 209 -6.81 8.68 -15.56
CA PHE A 209 -5.34 8.71 -15.49
C PHE A 209 -4.70 9.36 -16.71
N ALA A 210 -3.55 9.99 -16.50
CA ALA A 210 -2.65 10.37 -17.58
C ALA A 210 -2.07 9.12 -18.27
N ASP A 211 -1.60 9.29 -19.49
CA ASP A 211 -0.99 8.21 -20.30
C ASP A 211 0.41 7.88 -19.78
N THR A 212 0.49 7.12 -18.69
CA THR A 212 1.72 6.57 -18.12
C THR A 212 1.94 5.13 -18.58
N LYS A 213 3.17 4.62 -18.40
CA LYS A 213 3.50 3.23 -18.70
C LYS A 213 2.63 2.26 -17.87
N ALA A 214 2.47 2.54 -16.57
CA ALA A 214 1.65 1.72 -15.69
C ALA A 214 0.18 1.71 -16.11
N ALA A 215 -0.40 2.89 -16.44
CA ALA A 215 -1.78 2.98 -16.90
C ALA A 215 -2.01 2.21 -18.21
N ARG A 216 -1.05 2.31 -19.17
CA ARG A 216 -1.11 1.52 -20.41
C ARG A 216 -1.07 0.02 -20.14
N SER A 217 -0.18 -0.42 -19.23
CA SER A 217 -0.07 -1.85 -18.88
C SER A 217 -1.37 -2.39 -18.30
N VAL A 218 -2.01 -1.67 -17.36
CA VAL A 218 -3.31 -2.06 -16.81
C VAL A 218 -4.40 -2.11 -17.90
N HIS A 219 -4.46 -1.10 -18.77
CA HIS A 219 -5.45 -1.00 -19.84
C HIS A 219 -5.34 -2.14 -20.89
N GLU A 220 -4.16 -2.71 -21.11
CA GLU A 220 -3.96 -3.84 -22.04
C GLU A 220 -4.33 -5.20 -21.43
N ILE A 221 -4.40 -5.35 -20.10
CA ILE A 221 -4.69 -6.64 -19.44
C ILE A 221 -5.98 -7.30 -19.95
N PRO A 222 -7.13 -6.59 -20.09
CA PRO A 222 -8.36 -7.22 -20.59
C PRO A 222 -8.23 -7.82 -21.98
N LYS A 223 -7.46 -7.18 -22.85
CA LYS A 223 -7.19 -7.66 -24.20
C LYS A 223 -6.31 -8.91 -24.21
N GLU A 224 -5.29 -8.95 -23.34
CA GLU A 224 -4.43 -10.11 -23.19
C GLU A 224 -5.21 -11.30 -22.64
N VAL A 225 -6.01 -11.10 -21.58
CA VAL A 225 -6.90 -12.12 -21.01
C VAL A 225 -7.88 -12.64 -22.06
N GLY A 226 -8.50 -11.74 -22.83
CA GLY A 226 -9.43 -12.13 -23.91
C GLY A 226 -8.75 -12.96 -24.98
N LYS A 227 -7.52 -12.63 -25.33
CA LYS A 227 -6.71 -13.42 -26.30
C LYS A 227 -6.38 -14.81 -25.76
N ASP A 228 -6.03 -14.93 -24.50
CA ASP A 228 -5.69 -16.21 -23.85
C ASP A 228 -6.91 -17.12 -23.72
N LEU A 229 -8.09 -16.56 -23.48
CA LEU A 229 -9.36 -17.31 -23.43
C LEU A 229 -9.83 -17.76 -24.83
N GLY A 230 -9.46 -17.03 -25.88
CA GLY A 230 -9.85 -17.32 -27.26
C GLY A 230 -11.37 -17.17 -27.48
N GLU A 231 -11.89 -17.90 -28.49
CA GLU A 231 -13.32 -17.81 -28.90
C GLU A 231 -14.27 -18.67 -28.05
N ARG A 232 -13.76 -19.42 -27.06
CA ARG A 232 -14.56 -20.39 -26.30
C ARG A 232 -14.98 -19.89 -24.93
N ALA A 233 -14.44 -18.77 -24.49
CA ALA A 233 -14.77 -18.16 -23.21
C ALA A 233 -14.69 -16.63 -23.30
N THR A 234 -15.31 -15.97 -22.35
CA THR A 234 -15.27 -14.51 -22.19
C THR A 234 -14.73 -14.14 -20.82
N ALA A 235 -14.21 -12.93 -20.70
CA ALA A 235 -13.88 -12.30 -19.43
C ALA A 235 -14.68 -11.01 -19.26
N GLN A 236 -15.27 -10.83 -18.10
CA GLN A 236 -15.93 -9.59 -17.69
C GLN A 236 -15.20 -9.04 -16.47
N PHE A 237 -14.67 -7.83 -16.62
CA PHE A 237 -13.99 -7.09 -15.56
C PHE A 237 -14.98 -6.14 -14.90
N LYS A 238 -14.87 -6.00 -13.57
CA LYS A 238 -15.66 -5.07 -12.76
C LYS A 238 -14.87 -4.66 -11.53
N GLU A 239 -15.21 -3.53 -10.94
CA GLU A 239 -14.70 -3.16 -9.62
C GLU A 239 -15.10 -4.23 -8.60
N GLY A 240 -14.11 -4.69 -7.82
CA GLY A 240 -14.28 -5.63 -6.73
C GLY A 240 -14.45 -4.93 -5.38
N GLU A 241 -14.98 -5.62 -4.40
CA GLU A 241 -15.02 -5.13 -3.02
C GLU A 241 -13.65 -5.29 -2.37
N SER A 242 -13.16 -4.25 -1.68
CA SER A 242 -11.93 -4.28 -0.90
C SER A 242 -12.19 -3.82 0.53
N GLU A 243 -11.68 -4.57 1.50
CA GLU A 243 -11.66 -4.16 2.91
C GLU A 243 -10.53 -3.14 3.20
N HIS A 244 -9.72 -2.78 2.21
CA HIS A 244 -8.50 -1.99 2.35
C HIS A 244 -8.59 -0.62 1.68
N GLU A 245 -9.59 0.18 2.10
CA GLU A 245 -9.86 1.50 1.50
C GLU A 245 -8.86 2.60 1.88
N LYS A 246 -8.01 2.36 2.90
CA LYS A 246 -7.12 3.38 3.40
C LYS A 246 -6.00 3.69 2.41
N ALA A 247 -5.90 4.96 1.99
CA ALA A 247 -4.78 5.50 1.24
C ALA A 247 -3.75 6.17 2.17
N TYR A 248 -2.47 6.11 1.79
CA TYR A 248 -1.36 6.78 2.47
C TYR A 248 -0.81 7.87 1.58
N THR A 249 -0.88 9.11 2.02
CA THR A 249 -0.64 10.28 1.18
C THR A 249 0.48 11.16 1.68
N PHE A 250 1.27 11.67 0.75
CA PHE A 250 2.45 12.51 0.98
C PHE A 250 2.36 13.75 0.10
N ARG A 251 2.69 14.92 0.63
CA ARG A 251 2.91 16.09 -0.22
C ARG A 251 4.20 15.94 -1.03
N THR A 252 4.13 16.27 -2.30
CA THR A 252 5.32 16.38 -3.15
C THR A 252 5.89 17.81 -3.10
N ARG A 253 7.14 18.00 -3.51
CA ARG A 253 7.80 19.33 -3.50
C ARG A 253 7.17 20.32 -4.47
N ASP A 254 6.58 19.83 -5.54
CA ASP A 254 5.84 20.59 -6.56
C ASP A 254 4.36 20.85 -6.21
N LYS A 255 4.00 20.67 -4.92
CA LYS A 255 2.66 20.89 -4.36
C LYS A 255 1.60 19.88 -4.78
N GLY A 256 1.95 18.81 -5.46
CA GLY A 256 1.08 17.66 -5.72
C GLY A 256 0.94 16.75 -4.50
N THR A 257 0.34 15.59 -4.71
CA THR A 257 0.19 14.52 -3.73
C THR A 257 0.68 13.20 -4.32
N TYR A 258 1.59 12.52 -3.64
CA TYR A 258 1.88 11.11 -3.89
C TYR A 258 0.97 10.27 -3.01
N ALA A 259 0.28 9.30 -3.59
CA ALA A 259 -0.65 8.42 -2.91
C ALA A 259 -0.24 6.95 -3.08
N VAL A 260 -0.37 6.17 -2.01
CA VAL A 260 -0.37 4.70 -2.01
C VAL A 260 -1.79 4.26 -1.69
N PHE A 261 -2.37 3.42 -2.52
CA PHE A 261 -3.78 3.01 -2.41
C PHE A 261 -3.97 1.57 -2.89
N ASN A 262 -5.12 1.00 -2.55
CA ASN A 262 -5.48 -0.36 -2.96
C ASN A 262 -6.71 -0.31 -3.85
N THR A 263 -6.82 -1.30 -4.75
CA THR A 263 -7.98 -1.48 -5.63
C THR A 263 -8.24 -2.97 -5.76
N ALA A 264 -9.49 -3.39 -5.66
CA ALA A 264 -9.90 -4.73 -6.02
C ALA A 264 -10.57 -4.75 -7.39
N VAL A 265 -10.30 -5.79 -8.18
CA VAL A 265 -10.91 -6.03 -9.49
C VAL A 265 -11.36 -7.48 -9.55
N ASP A 266 -12.64 -7.68 -9.84
CA ASP A 266 -13.19 -9.00 -10.11
C ASP A 266 -13.18 -9.29 -11.60
N VAL A 267 -12.78 -10.51 -11.96
CA VAL A 267 -12.75 -10.98 -13.36
C VAL A 267 -13.56 -12.25 -13.48
N ASP A 268 -14.76 -12.14 -14.02
CA ASP A 268 -15.61 -13.31 -14.28
C ASP A 268 -15.27 -13.91 -15.64
N GLN A 269 -14.56 -15.04 -15.66
CA GLN A 269 -14.24 -15.82 -16.86
C GLN A 269 -15.27 -16.95 -17.02
N GLN A 270 -15.90 -17.04 -18.19
CA GLN A 270 -16.99 -17.99 -18.40
C GLN A 270 -16.95 -18.55 -19.82
N VAL A 271 -17.22 -19.88 -19.97
CA VAL A 271 -17.42 -20.50 -21.27
C VAL A 271 -18.68 -19.99 -21.97
N ILE A 272 -18.64 -19.92 -23.29
CA ILE A 272 -19.75 -19.37 -24.10
C ILE A 272 -20.83 -20.40 -24.47
N ALA A 273 -20.61 -21.69 -24.23
CA ALA A 273 -21.54 -22.75 -24.58
C ALA A 273 -21.70 -23.78 -23.46
N ASP A 274 -22.90 -24.34 -23.35
CA ASP A 274 -23.28 -25.25 -22.27
C ASP A 274 -22.52 -26.56 -22.24
N ASN A 275 -22.06 -27.03 -23.41
CA ASN A 275 -21.28 -28.26 -23.54
C ASN A 275 -19.78 -28.03 -23.26
N LEU A 276 -19.35 -26.82 -22.99
CA LEU A 276 -17.96 -26.50 -22.64
C LEU A 276 -17.75 -26.44 -21.13
N GLU A 277 -16.53 -26.75 -20.71
CA GLU A 277 -16.03 -26.52 -19.35
C GLU A 277 -14.62 -25.93 -19.41
N MET A 278 -14.33 -25.07 -18.46
CA MET A 278 -13.03 -24.48 -18.25
C MET A 278 -12.25 -25.30 -17.23
N VAL A 279 -11.09 -25.79 -17.60
CA VAL A 279 -10.15 -26.44 -16.67
C VAL A 279 -9.32 -25.37 -16.00
N PRO A 280 -9.27 -25.30 -14.66
CA PRO A 280 -8.48 -24.29 -13.96
C PRO A 280 -7.00 -24.48 -14.28
N GLY A 281 -6.29 -23.38 -14.57
CA GLY A 281 -4.84 -23.37 -14.72
C GLY A 281 -4.11 -23.65 -13.40
N PRO A 282 -2.82 -23.98 -13.43
CA PRO A 282 -2.03 -24.31 -12.24
C PRO A 282 -2.11 -23.23 -11.14
N ASN A 283 -2.12 -21.96 -11.52
CA ASN A 283 -2.25 -20.83 -10.60
C ASN A 283 -3.62 -20.74 -9.87
N LEU A 284 -4.64 -21.40 -10.39
CA LEU A 284 -5.98 -21.45 -9.74
C LEU A 284 -6.14 -22.70 -8.84
N HIS A 285 -5.31 -23.73 -9.03
CA HIS A 285 -5.44 -25.00 -8.27
C HIS A 285 -5.44 -24.80 -6.75
N PRO A 286 -4.58 -23.93 -6.15
CA PRO A 286 -4.57 -23.73 -4.71
C PRO A 286 -5.88 -23.15 -4.16
N PHE A 287 -6.67 -22.49 -5.01
CA PHE A 287 -7.93 -21.86 -4.62
C PHE A 287 -9.15 -22.78 -4.84
N VAL A 288 -9.22 -23.46 -5.98
CA VAL A 288 -10.40 -24.20 -6.40
C VAL A 288 -10.13 -25.67 -6.77
N GLY A 289 -8.89 -26.16 -6.63
CA GLY A 289 -8.50 -27.50 -7.07
C GLY A 289 -8.57 -27.66 -8.59
N LYS A 290 -8.46 -28.91 -9.09
CA LYS A 290 -8.30 -29.23 -10.52
C LYS A 290 -9.59 -29.52 -11.28
N LYS A 291 -10.74 -29.54 -10.60
CA LYS A 291 -12.01 -29.92 -11.20
C LYS A 291 -12.50 -28.83 -12.18
N PRO A 292 -12.93 -29.20 -13.41
CA PRO A 292 -13.51 -28.25 -14.35
C PRO A 292 -14.76 -27.52 -13.82
N SER A 293 -15.09 -26.38 -14.42
CA SER A 293 -16.25 -25.55 -14.10
C SER A 293 -16.75 -24.81 -15.34
N LYS A 294 -17.92 -24.22 -15.28
CA LYS A 294 -18.45 -23.34 -16.34
C LYS A 294 -17.71 -22.01 -16.41
N GLY A 295 -16.99 -21.68 -15.36
CA GLY A 295 -16.16 -20.49 -15.27
C GLY A 295 -15.59 -20.29 -13.88
N PHE A 296 -14.84 -19.22 -13.74
CA PHE A 296 -14.24 -18.79 -12.48
C PHE A 296 -14.40 -17.29 -12.32
N SER A 297 -14.71 -16.86 -11.10
CA SER A 297 -14.61 -15.48 -10.67
C SER A 297 -13.31 -15.32 -9.93
N LEU A 298 -12.43 -14.49 -10.45
CA LEU A 298 -11.10 -14.21 -9.92
C LEU A 298 -11.16 -12.88 -9.17
N HIS A 299 -10.65 -12.83 -7.96
CA HIS A 299 -10.52 -11.60 -7.19
C HIS A 299 -9.07 -11.15 -7.17
N TRP A 300 -8.78 -10.05 -7.82
CA TRP A 300 -7.46 -9.45 -7.91
C TRP A 300 -7.36 -8.25 -6.99
N LEU A 301 -6.36 -8.24 -6.14
CA LEU A 301 -6.08 -7.12 -5.25
C LEU A 301 -4.82 -6.39 -5.70
N HIS A 302 -4.93 -5.08 -5.89
CA HIS A 302 -3.83 -4.20 -6.26
C HIS A 302 -3.31 -3.44 -5.06
N GLN A 303 -1.98 -3.28 -5.00
CA GLN A 303 -1.32 -2.18 -4.31
C GLN A 303 -0.72 -1.25 -5.36
N SER A 304 -1.06 0.02 -5.31
CA SER A 304 -0.71 0.97 -6.36
C SER A 304 -0.16 2.26 -5.81
N SER A 305 0.63 2.94 -6.63
CA SER A 305 1.09 4.29 -6.34
C SER A 305 0.75 5.26 -7.48
N ALA A 306 0.37 6.47 -7.11
CA ALA A 306 0.08 7.53 -8.07
C ALA A 306 0.58 8.89 -7.59
N VAL A 307 0.85 9.79 -8.52
CA VAL A 307 1.01 11.23 -8.26
C VAL A 307 -0.22 11.94 -8.79
N LEU A 308 -0.84 12.71 -7.91
CA LEU A 308 -1.85 13.70 -8.26
C LEU A 308 -1.11 15.05 -8.35
N PRO A 309 -0.80 15.54 -9.57
CA PRO A 309 -0.13 16.82 -9.73
C PRO A 309 -1.05 17.97 -9.28
N ALA A 310 -0.49 19.15 -9.03
CA ALA A 310 -1.30 20.33 -8.70
C ALA A 310 -2.28 20.71 -9.84
N HIS A 311 -1.96 20.33 -11.06
CA HIS A 311 -2.79 20.51 -12.25
C HIS A 311 -2.64 19.33 -13.19
N GLY A 312 -3.76 18.91 -13.84
CA GLY A 312 -3.76 17.79 -14.77
C GLY A 312 -4.28 16.49 -14.17
N LYS A 313 -4.23 15.43 -14.95
CA LYS A 313 -4.70 14.10 -14.54
C LYS A 313 -3.75 13.41 -13.58
N PRO A 314 -4.24 12.54 -12.66
CA PRO A 314 -3.43 11.64 -11.88
C PRO A 314 -2.50 10.80 -12.77
N GLN A 315 -1.31 10.51 -12.29
CA GLN A 315 -0.31 9.69 -12.95
C GLN A 315 -0.15 8.39 -12.17
N LEU A 316 -0.67 7.28 -12.69
CA LEU A 316 -0.38 5.95 -12.11
C LEU A 316 1.10 5.66 -12.35
N LEU A 317 1.85 5.40 -11.28
CA LEU A 317 3.30 5.19 -11.37
C LEU A 317 3.67 3.71 -11.35
N ASP A 318 2.97 2.95 -10.50
CA ASP A 318 3.26 1.54 -10.28
C ASP A 318 2.04 0.82 -9.74
N TYR A 319 2.00 -0.49 -9.96
CA TYR A 319 1.01 -1.38 -9.36
C TYR A 319 1.60 -2.78 -9.20
N GLU A 320 1.28 -3.38 -8.08
CA GLU A 320 1.45 -4.81 -7.82
C GLU A 320 0.07 -5.44 -7.73
N VAL A 321 -0.16 -6.53 -8.43
CA VAL A 321 -1.45 -7.23 -8.43
C VAL A 321 -1.27 -8.69 -8.03
N GLU A 322 -2.13 -9.17 -7.14
CA GLU A 322 -2.12 -10.56 -6.69
C GLU A 322 -3.53 -11.15 -6.78
N LEU A 323 -3.61 -12.41 -7.19
CA LEU A 323 -4.84 -13.19 -7.16
C LEU A 323 -5.12 -13.64 -5.72
N THR A 324 -6.02 -12.95 -5.02
CA THR A 324 -6.29 -13.23 -3.60
C THR A 324 -7.50 -14.14 -3.39
N GLY A 325 -8.39 -14.28 -4.38
CA GLY A 325 -9.56 -15.13 -4.30
C GLY A 325 -9.97 -15.74 -5.63
N VAL A 326 -10.52 -16.95 -5.58
CA VAL A 326 -11.15 -17.59 -6.74
C VAL A 326 -12.40 -18.34 -6.28
N ARG A 327 -13.49 -18.20 -7.03
CA ARG A 327 -14.69 -19.01 -6.85
C ARG A 327 -15.14 -19.59 -8.19
N ARG A 328 -15.77 -20.77 -8.14
CA ARG A 328 -16.36 -21.41 -9.32
C ARG A 328 -17.66 -20.71 -9.69
N LEU A 329 -17.83 -20.48 -10.99
CA LEU A 329 -19.11 -20.06 -11.53
C LEU A 329 -19.91 -21.32 -11.92
N HIS A 330 -21.16 -21.36 -11.47
CA HIS A 330 -22.15 -22.35 -11.90
C HIS A 330 -23.04 -21.68 -12.95
N HIS A 331 -23.67 -22.48 -13.83
CA HIS A 331 -24.73 -21.91 -14.66
C HIS A 331 -25.72 -21.18 -13.76
N ALA A 332 -26.05 -19.93 -14.10
CA ALA A 332 -27.32 -19.39 -13.66
C ALA A 332 -28.38 -20.37 -14.19
N SER A 333 -28.92 -21.20 -13.31
CA SER A 333 -30.10 -22.00 -13.63
C SER A 333 -31.11 -21.02 -14.23
N GLY A 334 -31.39 -21.15 -15.52
CA GLY A 334 -32.21 -20.21 -16.27
C GLY A 334 -33.52 -20.02 -15.50
N ALA A 335 -33.78 -18.76 -15.18
CA ALA A 335 -35.15 -18.36 -14.89
C ALA A 335 -35.90 -18.51 -16.22
N THR A 336 -36.58 -19.62 -16.39
CA THR A 336 -37.60 -19.84 -17.42
C THR A 336 -38.78 -18.92 -17.14
#